data_31725e20173fde7c385bafa3c7ef2cae
#
_entry.id   31725e20173fde7c385bafa3c7ef2cae
#
_cell.length_a   1.000
_cell.length_b   1.000
_cell.length_c   1.000
_cell.angle_alpha   90.00
_cell.angle_beta   90.00
_cell.angle_gamma   90.00
#
_symmetry.space_group_name_H-M   'P 1'
#
loop_
_entity.id
_entity.type
_entity.pdbx_description
1 polymer ?
#
loop_
_entity_poly.entity_id
_entity_poly.type
_entity_poly.pdbx_seq_one_letter_code
_entity_poly.pdbx_strand_id
1 'polypeptide(L)'
;MSLTTHRNELHSDFDNYTAKKELRRALVSEQRGLCCYCMARISAERGRMKIEHWHCQAHYPAEQLSYRNLLGACLGEEGKPYELQHCDTRKGNQDLRWNPANFDVSSQLSYRLDGTIESDHGEFNRQVNEVLNLNVPFLKNNRKGVLDAVLEWWKHHRHAPKGRIKRKIDKYAPTGGQLTPFCQVAIWWLSRKLARIR
;
A
#
# COMPACT_ATOMS: atom_id res chain seq x y z
N MET A 1 24.58 -9.62 -6.25
CA MET A 1 24.43 -10.67 -5.22
C MET A 1 22.97 -10.79 -4.84
N SER A 2 22.39 -11.99 -4.77
CA SER A 2 21.00 -12.18 -4.32
C SER A 2 20.90 -12.11 -2.79
N LEU A 3 19.69 -11.86 -2.25
CA LEU A 3 19.45 -11.93 -0.80
C LEU A 3 19.82 -13.30 -0.21
N THR A 4 19.50 -14.38 -0.92
CA THR A 4 19.83 -15.74 -0.48
C THR A 4 21.34 -15.97 -0.43
N THR A 5 22.08 -15.50 -1.42
CA THR A 5 23.54 -15.60 -1.45
C THR A 5 24.16 -14.79 -0.31
N HIS A 6 23.72 -13.56 -0.11
CA HIS A 6 24.22 -12.69 0.95
C HIS A 6 23.92 -13.26 2.35
N ARG A 7 22.73 -13.83 2.56
CA ARG A 7 22.34 -14.46 3.84
C ARG A 7 23.28 -15.57 4.30
N ASN A 8 23.98 -16.21 3.37
CA ASN A 8 24.92 -17.31 3.67
C ASN A 8 26.35 -16.82 3.94
N GLU A 9 26.60 -15.51 3.90
CA GLU A 9 27.91 -14.93 4.22
C GLU A 9 28.07 -14.73 5.73
N LEU A 10 29.31 -14.74 6.17
CA LEU A 10 29.66 -14.45 7.57
C LEU A 10 29.33 -12.96 7.86
N HIS A 11 28.64 -12.70 8.99
CA HIS A 11 28.20 -11.36 9.38
C HIS A 11 27.25 -10.67 8.40
N SER A 12 26.42 -11.46 7.69
CA SER A 12 25.42 -10.91 6.79
C SER A 12 24.25 -10.29 7.56
N ASP A 13 23.95 -9.03 7.26
CA ASP A 13 22.78 -8.30 7.72
C ASP A 13 22.19 -7.47 6.57
N PHE A 14 21.04 -6.83 6.80
CA PHE A 14 20.42 -6.03 5.77
C PHE A 14 21.21 -4.73 5.51
N ASP A 15 21.90 -4.18 6.51
CA ASP A 15 22.62 -2.91 6.36
C ASP A 15 23.80 -3.04 5.42
N ASN A 16 24.51 -4.16 5.46
CA ASN A 16 25.64 -4.45 4.56
C ASN A 16 25.24 -5.10 3.22
N TYR A 17 23.94 -5.36 2.99
CA TYR A 17 23.45 -5.84 1.70
C TYR A 17 23.65 -4.80 0.58
N THR A 18 24.44 -5.14 -0.43
CA THR A 18 24.90 -4.17 -1.46
C THR A 18 23.92 -3.97 -2.61
N ALA A 19 23.10 -4.97 -2.98
CA ALA A 19 22.20 -4.92 -4.13
C ALA A 19 20.83 -4.26 -3.80
N LYS A 20 20.80 -3.24 -2.93
CA LYS A 20 19.56 -2.54 -2.52
C LYS A 20 18.87 -1.82 -3.69
N LYS A 21 19.62 -1.44 -4.74
CA LYS A 21 19.05 -0.80 -5.93
C LYS A 21 18.17 -1.77 -6.73
N GLU A 22 18.68 -2.97 -6.95
CA GLU A 22 17.99 -4.06 -7.65
C GLU A 22 16.78 -4.52 -6.85
N LEU A 23 16.93 -4.63 -5.53
CA LEU A 23 15.83 -4.96 -4.61
C LEU A 23 14.70 -3.91 -4.69
N ARG A 24 15.02 -2.60 -4.64
CA ARG A 24 14.00 -1.55 -4.83
C ARG A 24 13.27 -1.68 -6.16
N ARG A 25 13.99 -1.99 -7.25
CA ARG A 25 13.37 -2.18 -8.56
C ARG A 25 12.41 -3.38 -8.57
N ALA A 26 12.81 -4.50 -7.96
CA ALA A 26 11.96 -5.68 -7.85
C ALA A 26 10.68 -5.37 -7.07
N LEU A 27 10.80 -4.80 -5.86
CA LEU A 27 9.66 -4.45 -5.01
C LEU A 27 8.71 -3.45 -5.71
N VAL A 28 9.24 -2.39 -6.34
CA VAL A 28 8.42 -1.42 -7.10
C VAL A 28 7.70 -2.10 -8.26
N SER A 29 8.37 -3.01 -8.97
CA SER A 29 7.77 -3.76 -10.08
C SER A 29 6.65 -4.67 -9.61
N GLU A 30 6.86 -5.45 -8.56
CA GLU A 30 5.85 -6.36 -7.99
C GLU A 30 4.65 -5.62 -7.41
N GLN A 31 4.90 -4.51 -6.70
CA GLN A 31 3.86 -3.65 -6.14
C GLN A 31 3.27 -2.68 -7.18
N ARG A 32 3.70 -2.77 -8.44
CA ARG A 32 3.20 -1.98 -9.56
C ARG A 32 3.25 -0.47 -9.28
N GLY A 33 4.34 -0.05 -8.59
CA GLY A 33 4.64 1.34 -8.30
C GLY A 33 3.88 1.96 -7.13
N LEU A 34 3.29 1.18 -6.25
CA LEU A 34 2.52 1.69 -5.10
C LEU A 34 3.14 1.28 -3.76
N CYS A 35 3.05 2.17 -2.78
CA CYS A 35 3.37 1.89 -1.39
C CYS A 35 2.49 0.76 -0.85
N CYS A 36 3.10 -0.22 -0.17
CA CYS A 36 2.40 -1.38 0.39
C CYS A 36 1.30 -1.03 1.40
N TYR A 37 1.35 0.15 2.01
CA TYR A 37 0.39 0.57 3.03
C TYR A 37 -0.65 1.59 2.52
N CYS A 38 -0.21 2.74 2.05
CA CYS A 38 -1.13 3.82 1.69
C CYS A 38 -1.51 3.88 0.21
N MET A 39 -0.82 3.10 -0.66
CA MET A 39 -0.99 3.09 -2.12
C MET A 39 -0.63 4.42 -2.81
N ALA A 40 0.17 5.27 -2.18
CA ALA A 40 0.80 6.40 -2.85
C ALA A 40 1.88 5.91 -3.84
N ARG A 41 2.22 6.73 -4.83
CA ARG A 41 3.28 6.43 -5.80
C ARG A 41 4.63 6.29 -5.10
N ILE A 42 5.37 5.21 -5.45
CA ILE A 42 6.78 5.01 -5.11
C ILE A 42 7.60 4.80 -6.38
N SER A 43 8.89 5.08 -6.32
CA SER A 43 9.84 4.77 -7.37
C SER A 43 11.11 4.15 -6.79
N ALA A 44 11.84 3.37 -7.61
CA ALA A 44 13.04 2.65 -7.17
C ALA A 44 14.27 3.57 -6.93
N GLU A 45 14.12 4.88 -7.14
CA GLU A 45 15.16 5.85 -6.90
C GLU A 45 15.46 5.99 -5.39
N ARG A 46 16.74 6.20 -5.06
CA ARG A 46 17.15 6.46 -3.68
C ARG A 46 16.45 7.72 -3.16
N GLY A 47 15.92 7.66 -1.94
CA GLY A 47 15.19 8.76 -1.32
C GLY A 47 13.77 8.98 -1.86
N ARG A 48 13.23 8.05 -2.69
CA ARG A 48 11.84 8.08 -3.17
C ARG A 48 10.98 6.95 -2.61
N MET A 49 11.60 6.01 -1.91
CA MET A 49 10.96 4.91 -1.19
C MET A 49 11.88 4.36 -0.11
N LYS A 50 11.29 3.65 0.83
CA LYS A 50 11.95 2.78 1.81
C LYS A 50 11.77 1.32 1.42
N ILE A 51 12.76 0.48 1.81
CA ILE A 51 12.57 -0.96 1.86
C ILE A 51 12.06 -1.26 3.26
N GLU A 52 10.83 -1.62 3.35
CA GLU A 52 10.12 -1.91 4.59
C GLU A 52 10.32 -3.37 5.00
N HIS A 53 10.50 -3.61 6.29
CA HIS A 53 10.45 -4.93 6.91
C HIS A 53 9.10 -5.07 7.63
N TRP A 54 8.20 -5.90 7.09
CA TRP A 54 6.89 -6.12 7.70
C TRP A 54 7.01 -6.60 9.15
N HIS A 55 7.79 -7.66 9.39
CA HIS A 55 8.34 -7.98 10.71
C HIS A 55 9.63 -7.17 10.90
N CYS A 56 9.64 -6.25 11.85
CA CYS A 56 10.75 -5.31 12.02
C CYS A 56 12.08 -6.02 12.36
N GLN A 57 13.18 -5.44 11.89
CA GLN A 57 14.52 -6.00 12.11
C GLN A 57 14.87 -6.13 13.59
N ALA A 58 14.40 -5.22 14.44
CA ALA A 58 14.71 -5.21 15.87
C ALA A 58 14.15 -6.45 16.60
N HIS A 59 12.95 -6.88 16.24
CA HIS A 59 12.31 -8.03 16.89
C HIS A 59 12.52 -9.34 16.12
N TYR A 60 12.77 -9.27 14.81
CA TYR A 60 12.89 -10.42 13.92
C TYR A 60 14.17 -10.39 13.09
N PRO A 61 15.37 -10.37 13.74
CA PRO A 61 16.65 -10.24 13.02
C PRO A 61 16.90 -11.40 12.04
N ALA A 62 16.37 -12.59 12.32
CA ALA A 62 16.50 -13.75 11.43
C ALA A 62 15.73 -13.57 10.10
N GLU A 63 14.76 -12.66 10.03
CA GLU A 63 13.93 -12.41 8.86
C GLU A 63 14.38 -11.19 8.02
N GLN A 64 15.41 -10.48 8.46
CA GLN A 64 15.84 -9.24 7.81
C GLN A 64 16.28 -9.39 6.34
N LEU A 65 16.77 -10.58 5.96
CA LEU A 65 17.15 -10.93 4.59
C LEU A 65 16.13 -11.86 3.91
N SER A 66 14.96 -12.04 4.50
CA SER A 66 13.87 -12.79 3.88
C SER A 66 13.11 -11.91 2.89
N TYR A 67 13.13 -12.24 1.60
CA TYR A 67 12.40 -11.48 0.58
C TYR A 67 10.90 -11.36 0.88
N ARG A 68 10.29 -12.39 1.47
CA ARG A 68 8.87 -12.39 1.86
C ARG A 68 8.55 -11.40 2.98
N ASN A 69 9.57 -10.93 3.71
CA ASN A 69 9.45 -9.92 4.74
C ASN A 69 9.69 -8.49 4.20
N LEU A 70 10.09 -8.34 2.92
CA LEU A 70 10.50 -7.06 2.35
C LEU A 70 9.41 -6.48 1.45
N LEU A 71 9.12 -5.20 1.63
CA LEU A 71 8.10 -4.46 0.90
C LEU A 71 8.63 -3.07 0.50
N GLY A 72 8.03 -2.47 -0.52
CA GLY A 72 8.28 -1.08 -0.87
C GLY A 72 7.29 -0.15 -0.17
N ALA A 73 7.79 0.76 0.66
CA ALA A 73 6.98 1.78 1.32
C ALA A 73 7.35 3.19 0.84
N CYS A 74 6.42 4.15 0.95
CA CYS A 74 6.72 5.56 0.76
C CYS A 74 7.54 6.11 1.94
N LEU A 75 8.05 7.35 1.83
CA LEU A 75 8.82 7.99 2.89
C LEU A 75 7.98 8.32 4.14
N GLY A 76 6.65 8.26 4.06
CA GLY A 76 5.77 8.39 5.22
C GLY A 76 5.91 9.70 5.98
N GLU A 77 6.24 10.82 5.31
CA GLU A 77 6.52 12.12 5.92
C GLU A 77 7.69 12.08 6.93
N GLU A 78 8.74 11.32 6.61
CA GLU A 78 9.97 11.25 7.41
C GLU A 78 10.55 12.65 7.66
N GLY A 79 10.96 12.92 8.90
CA GLY A 79 11.46 14.24 9.33
C GLY A 79 10.37 15.25 9.68
N LYS A 80 9.08 14.93 9.47
CA LYS A 80 7.96 15.74 9.94
C LYS A 80 7.57 15.35 11.38
N PRO A 81 6.77 16.19 12.08
CA PRO A 81 6.20 15.82 13.37
C PRO A 81 5.50 14.45 13.35
N TYR A 82 5.58 13.72 14.46
CA TYR A 82 5.11 12.34 14.57
C TYR A 82 3.63 12.17 14.17
N GLU A 83 2.80 13.17 14.44
CA GLU A 83 1.37 13.16 14.10
C GLU A 83 1.11 13.16 12.60
N LEU A 84 2.06 13.65 11.80
CA LEU A 84 1.97 13.68 10.34
C LEU A 84 2.62 12.45 9.69
N GLN A 85 3.47 11.74 10.43
CA GLN A 85 4.11 10.54 9.92
C GLN A 85 3.10 9.41 9.71
N HIS A 86 3.32 8.62 8.66
CA HIS A 86 2.47 7.50 8.31
C HIS A 86 3.25 6.33 7.69
N CYS A 87 2.59 5.22 7.42
CA CYS A 87 3.21 4.02 6.84
C CYS A 87 4.38 3.49 7.68
N ASP A 88 5.46 3.03 7.05
CA ASP A 88 6.66 2.52 7.71
C ASP A 88 7.25 3.48 8.73
N THR A 89 7.36 4.76 8.39
CA THR A 89 7.92 5.79 9.27
C THR A 89 7.14 5.92 10.58
N ARG A 90 5.82 5.81 10.55
CA ARG A 90 4.96 5.81 11.73
C ARG A 90 4.98 4.47 12.45
N LYS A 91 4.97 3.36 11.70
CA LYS A 91 4.98 2.00 12.23
C LYS A 91 6.21 1.74 13.11
N GLY A 92 7.40 2.12 12.64
CA GLY A 92 8.64 1.82 13.34
C GLY A 92 8.77 0.32 13.63
N ASN A 93 9.03 -0.03 14.88
CA ASN A 93 9.18 -1.44 15.32
C ASN A 93 7.87 -2.11 15.73
N GLN A 94 6.71 -1.48 15.53
CA GLN A 94 5.45 -2.09 15.89
C GLN A 94 5.06 -3.20 14.90
N ASP A 95 4.46 -4.28 15.42
CA ASP A 95 3.99 -5.39 14.62
C ASP A 95 2.63 -5.10 13.99
N LEU A 96 2.44 -5.63 12.78
CA LEU A 96 1.16 -5.68 12.10
C LEU A 96 0.70 -7.13 12.02
N ARG A 97 -0.55 -7.38 12.37
CA ARG A 97 -1.15 -8.72 12.30
C ARG A 97 -1.22 -9.26 10.87
N TRP A 98 -1.45 -8.38 9.88
CA TRP A 98 -1.62 -8.78 8.49
C TRP A 98 -0.49 -8.23 7.63
N ASN A 99 0.13 -9.13 6.88
CA ASN A 99 1.09 -8.74 5.85
C ASN A 99 0.33 -8.12 4.66
N PRO A 100 0.65 -6.88 4.26
CA PRO A 100 -0.06 -6.22 3.15
C PRO A 100 0.18 -6.88 1.77
N ALA A 101 1.17 -7.76 1.65
CA ALA A 101 1.35 -8.59 0.46
C ALA A 101 0.36 -9.76 0.38
N ASN A 102 -0.33 -10.10 1.48
CA ASN A 102 -1.33 -11.14 1.50
C ASN A 102 -2.64 -10.63 0.87
N PHE A 103 -3.24 -11.48 0.08
CA PHE A 103 -4.36 -11.15 -0.80
C PHE A 103 -5.56 -10.47 -0.12
N ASP A 104 -5.84 -10.81 1.12
CA ASP A 104 -7.15 -10.50 1.71
C ASP A 104 -7.23 -9.18 2.50
N VAL A 105 -6.13 -8.44 2.60
CA VAL A 105 -6.11 -7.17 3.33
C VAL A 105 -7.11 -6.16 2.75
N SER A 106 -7.25 -6.13 1.43
CA SER A 106 -8.13 -5.16 0.76
C SER A 106 -9.61 -5.44 0.97
N SER A 107 -10.02 -6.69 1.21
CA SER A 107 -11.41 -7.07 1.49
C SER A 107 -11.88 -6.62 2.88
N GLN A 108 -10.93 -6.38 3.79
CA GLN A 108 -11.18 -5.92 5.16
C GLN A 108 -11.34 -4.40 5.26
N LEU A 109 -11.14 -3.68 4.17
CA LEU A 109 -11.13 -2.22 4.16
C LEU A 109 -12.41 -1.64 3.56
N SER A 110 -12.87 -0.57 4.14
CA SER A 110 -13.93 0.30 3.60
C SER A 110 -13.50 1.75 3.59
N TYR A 111 -14.23 2.58 2.83
CA TYR A 111 -13.87 3.98 2.64
C TYR A 111 -15.10 4.87 2.81
N ARG A 112 -14.94 5.98 3.54
CA ARG A 112 -15.95 7.04 3.64
C ARG A 112 -15.79 8.06 2.52
N LEU A 113 -16.83 8.86 2.31
CA LEU A 113 -16.83 9.89 1.27
C LEU A 113 -15.77 10.97 1.47
N ASP A 114 -15.33 11.18 2.69
CA ASP A 114 -14.25 12.11 3.03
C ASP A 114 -12.84 11.54 2.82
N GLY A 115 -12.73 10.31 2.31
CA GLY A 115 -11.48 9.60 2.10
C GLY A 115 -10.94 8.85 3.32
N THR A 116 -11.69 8.80 4.43
CA THR A 116 -11.32 7.97 5.59
C THR A 116 -11.32 6.49 5.20
N ILE A 117 -10.28 5.77 5.61
CA ILE A 117 -10.18 4.31 5.51
C ILE A 117 -10.49 3.70 6.88
N GLU A 118 -11.27 2.64 6.89
CA GLU A 118 -11.69 1.94 8.11
C GLU A 118 -11.86 0.45 7.87
N SER A 119 -11.96 -0.31 8.95
CA SER A 119 -12.25 -1.74 8.94
C SER A 119 -13.25 -2.08 10.05
N ASP A 120 -14.14 -3.01 9.74
CA ASP A 120 -15.06 -3.59 10.76
C ASP A 120 -14.32 -4.54 11.72
N HIS A 121 -13.11 -4.98 11.38
CA HIS A 121 -12.26 -5.76 12.28
C HIS A 121 -11.49 -4.82 13.21
N GLY A 122 -11.83 -4.82 14.51
CA GLY A 122 -11.32 -3.84 15.49
C GLY A 122 -9.80 -3.72 15.55
N GLU A 123 -9.07 -4.83 15.63
CA GLU A 123 -7.60 -4.80 15.65
C GLU A 123 -7.01 -4.27 14.34
N PHE A 124 -7.56 -4.66 13.20
CA PHE A 124 -7.09 -4.14 11.92
C PHE A 124 -7.37 -2.64 11.78
N ASN A 125 -8.56 -2.19 12.21
CA ASN A 125 -8.89 -0.77 12.24
C ASN A 125 -7.95 0.02 13.15
N ARG A 126 -7.60 -0.52 14.32
CA ARG A 126 -6.60 0.08 15.21
C ARG A 126 -5.24 0.21 14.52
N GLN A 127 -4.77 -0.84 13.85
CA GLN A 127 -3.47 -0.82 13.14
C GLN A 127 -3.45 0.19 11.97
N VAL A 128 -4.53 0.29 11.23
CA VAL A 128 -4.68 1.29 10.15
C VAL A 128 -4.60 2.72 10.68
N ASN A 129 -5.20 2.99 11.86
CA ASN A 129 -5.30 4.34 12.42
C ASN A 129 -4.12 4.71 13.33
N GLU A 130 -3.71 3.84 14.23
CA GLU A 130 -2.74 4.15 15.27
C GLU A 130 -1.32 3.78 14.88
N VAL A 131 -1.13 2.58 14.29
CA VAL A 131 0.20 2.08 13.92
C VAL A 131 0.66 2.67 12.60
N LEU A 132 -0.18 2.64 11.57
CA LEU A 132 0.16 3.12 10.22
C LEU A 132 -0.26 4.58 9.98
N ASN A 133 -1.16 5.12 10.79
CA ASN A 133 -1.71 6.49 10.68
C ASN A 133 -2.20 6.82 9.26
N LEU A 134 -2.97 5.92 8.66
CA LEU A 134 -3.40 6.08 7.26
C LEU A 134 -4.52 7.13 7.07
N ASN A 135 -5.04 7.72 8.14
CA ASN A 135 -6.08 8.75 8.08
C ASN A 135 -5.57 10.18 8.29
N VAL A 136 -4.27 10.42 8.15
CA VAL A 136 -3.73 11.80 8.10
C VAL A 136 -4.38 12.59 6.97
N PRO A 137 -4.56 13.93 7.12
CA PRO A 137 -5.28 14.76 6.16
C PRO A 137 -4.79 14.62 4.72
N PHE A 138 -3.49 14.54 4.52
CA PHE A 138 -2.88 14.34 3.19
C PHE A 138 -3.40 13.06 2.50
N LEU A 139 -3.38 11.92 3.19
CA LEU A 139 -3.83 10.65 2.63
C LEU A 139 -5.35 10.62 2.41
N LYS A 140 -6.12 11.19 3.34
CA LYS A 140 -7.58 11.33 3.18
C LYS A 140 -7.92 12.15 1.93
N ASN A 141 -7.28 13.31 1.75
CA ASN A 141 -7.53 14.19 0.61
C ASN A 141 -7.19 13.51 -0.73
N ASN A 142 -6.09 12.75 -0.80
CA ASN A 142 -5.75 12.00 -2.00
C ASN A 142 -6.79 10.93 -2.34
N ARG A 143 -7.22 10.13 -1.34
CA ARG A 143 -8.29 9.14 -1.54
C ARG A 143 -9.62 9.78 -1.92
N LYS A 144 -9.96 10.90 -1.27
CA LYS A 144 -11.15 11.68 -1.61
C LYS A 144 -11.12 12.15 -3.05
N GLY A 145 -10.00 12.69 -3.54
CA GLY A 145 -9.86 13.12 -4.94
C GLY A 145 -10.13 11.99 -5.95
N VAL A 146 -9.63 10.78 -5.67
CA VAL A 146 -9.92 9.60 -6.50
C VAL A 146 -11.40 9.23 -6.43
N LEU A 147 -12.00 9.28 -5.24
CA LEU A 147 -13.43 8.98 -5.05
C LEU A 147 -14.31 10.01 -5.74
N ASP A 148 -14.01 11.31 -5.62
CA ASP A 148 -14.74 12.38 -6.27
C ASP A 148 -14.77 12.18 -7.80
N ALA A 149 -13.65 11.82 -8.41
CA ALA A 149 -13.56 11.50 -9.84
C ALA A 149 -14.42 10.29 -10.24
N VAL A 150 -14.54 9.28 -9.37
CA VAL A 150 -15.43 8.13 -9.59
C VAL A 150 -16.90 8.55 -9.45
N LEU A 151 -17.23 9.35 -8.44
CA LEU A 151 -18.58 9.83 -8.18
C LEU A 151 -19.08 10.73 -9.34
N GLU A 152 -18.20 11.59 -9.85
CA GLU A 152 -18.53 12.43 -11.02
C GLU A 152 -18.80 11.58 -12.26
N TRP A 153 -17.93 10.61 -12.53
CA TRP A 153 -18.19 9.66 -13.61
C TRP A 153 -19.52 8.92 -13.42
N TRP A 154 -19.84 8.50 -12.19
CA TRP A 154 -21.07 7.77 -11.88
C TRP A 154 -22.34 8.60 -12.09
N LYS A 155 -22.32 9.90 -11.83
CA LYS A 155 -23.48 10.78 -12.09
C LYS A 155 -23.99 10.65 -13.52
N HIS A 156 -23.07 10.54 -14.48
CA HIS A 156 -23.39 10.42 -15.91
C HIS A 156 -23.57 8.95 -16.38
N HIS A 157 -23.37 7.96 -15.49
CA HIS A 157 -23.35 6.55 -15.87
C HIS A 157 -24.14 5.66 -14.91
N ARG A 158 -25.19 6.20 -14.28
CA ARG A 158 -25.99 5.45 -13.26
C ARG A 158 -26.64 4.19 -13.82
N HIS A 159 -26.98 4.18 -15.10
CA HIS A 159 -27.61 3.05 -15.82
C HIS A 159 -26.61 2.31 -16.73
N ALA A 160 -25.32 2.47 -16.48
CA ALA A 160 -24.32 1.79 -17.28
C ALA A 160 -24.41 0.27 -17.14
N PRO A 161 -24.30 -0.48 -18.23
CA PRO A 161 -24.27 -1.95 -18.16
C PRO A 161 -23.01 -2.43 -17.42
N LYS A 162 -23.08 -3.64 -16.82
CA LYS A 162 -21.99 -4.24 -16.04
C LYS A 162 -20.63 -4.15 -16.74
N GLY A 163 -20.58 -4.40 -18.06
CA GLY A 163 -19.35 -4.34 -18.84
C GLY A 163 -18.70 -2.96 -18.87
N ARG A 164 -19.47 -1.86 -18.82
CA ARG A 164 -18.92 -0.49 -18.76
C ARG A 164 -18.31 -0.19 -17.40
N ILE A 165 -18.91 -0.68 -16.33
CA ILE A 165 -18.38 -0.53 -14.97
C ILE A 165 -17.08 -1.35 -14.82
N LYS A 166 -17.05 -2.59 -15.33
CA LYS A 166 -15.82 -3.41 -15.35
C LYS A 166 -14.69 -2.69 -16.07
N ARG A 167 -14.92 -2.18 -17.29
CA ARG A 167 -13.91 -1.37 -18.00
C ARG A 167 -13.46 -0.11 -17.24
N LYS A 168 -14.34 0.48 -16.42
CA LYS A 168 -13.94 1.61 -15.56
C LYS A 168 -13.04 1.14 -14.41
N ILE A 169 -13.29 -0.01 -13.81
CA ILE A 169 -12.43 -0.64 -12.80
C ILE A 169 -11.06 -0.96 -13.41
N ASP A 170 -11.04 -1.57 -14.60
CA ASP A 170 -9.81 -1.95 -15.30
C ASP A 170 -8.87 -0.75 -15.57
N LYS A 171 -9.42 0.46 -15.72
CA LYS A 171 -8.62 1.69 -15.85
C LYS A 171 -7.83 2.04 -14.58
N TYR A 172 -8.34 1.66 -13.40
CA TYR A 172 -7.64 1.86 -12.12
C TYR A 172 -6.65 0.74 -11.82
N ALA A 173 -6.93 -0.48 -12.28
CA ALA A 173 -6.08 -1.65 -12.10
C ALA A 173 -5.91 -2.39 -13.44
N PRO A 174 -5.19 -1.82 -14.42
CA PRO A 174 -4.93 -2.48 -15.70
C PRO A 174 -4.17 -3.78 -15.48
N THR A 175 -4.28 -4.74 -16.39
CA THR A 175 -3.62 -6.05 -16.29
C THR A 175 -2.10 -5.98 -16.29
N GLY A 176 -1.51 -4.91 -16.82
CA GLY A 176 -0.06 -4.67 -16.87
C GLY A 176 0.31 -3.24 -16.49
N GLY A 177 1.61 -2.99 -16.29
CA GLY A 177 2.15 -1.68 -15.95
C GLY A 177 1.85 -1.22 -14.53
N GLN A 178 1.97 0.07 -14.29
CA GLN A 178 1.77 0.68 -12.99
C GLN A 178 0.27 0.84 -12.65
N LEU A 179 -0.06 0.67 -11.37
CA LEU A 179 -1.40 0.98 -10.86
C LEU A 179 -1.59 2.49 -10.70
N THR A 180 -2.84 2.95 -10.75
CA THR A 180 -3.18 4.32 -10.38
C THR A 180 -3.01 4.50 -8.86
N PRO A 181 -2.34 5.55 -8.38
CA PRO A 181 -2.26 5.81 -6.95
C PRO A 181 -3.65 5.84 -6.30
N PHE A 182 -3.76 5.27 -5.11
CA PHE A 182 -5.01 5.15 -4.34
C PHE A 182 -6.15 4.45 -5.10
N CYS A 183 -5.83 3.61 -6.10
CA CYS A 183 -6.83 2.94 -6.96
C CYS A 183 -7.84 2.09 -6.19
N GLN A 184 -7.45 1.55 -5.03
CA GLN A 184 -8.31 0.68 -4.22
C GLN A 184 -9.63 1.34 -3.83
N VAL A 185 -9.63 2.66 -3.56
CA VAL A 185 -10.84 3.43 -3.28
C VAL A 185 -11.84 3.35 -4.44
N ALA A 186 -11.34 3.55 -5.66
CA ALA A 186 -12.16 3.50 -6.87
C ALA A 186 -12.68 2.09 -7.14
N ILE A 187 -11.80 1.09 -7.01
CA ILE A 187 -12.13 -0.32 -7.20
C ILE A 187 -13.20 -0.74 -6.19
N TRP A 188 -12.98 -0.45 -4.90
CA TRP A 188 -13.92 -0.76 -3.82
C TRP A 188 -15.31 -0.18 -4.10
N TRP A 189 -15.38 1.12 -4.43
CA TRP A 189 -16.65 1.80 -4.66
C TRP A 189 -17.40 1.25 -5.90
N LEU A 190 -16.68 1.10 -7.03
CA LEU A 190 -17.25 0.60 -8.28
C LEU A 190 -17.69 -0.87 -8.17
N SER A 191 -16.90 -1.71 -7.48
CA SER A 191 -17.26 -3.12 -7.25
C SER A 191 -18.53 -3.27 -6.44
N ARG A 192 -18.76 -2.43 -5.43
CA ARG A 192 -20.02 -2.39 -4.66
C ARG A 192 -21.21 -1.96 -5.53
N LYS A 193 -21.01 -1.05 -6.49
CA LYS A 193 -22.05 -0.69 -7.46
C LYS A 193 -22.32 -1.84 -8.43
N LEU A 194 -21.27 -2.46 -8.94
CA LEU A 194 -21.37 -3.61 -9.84
C LEU A 194 -22.17 -4.79 -9.23
N ALA A 195 -21.91 -5.09 -7.95
CA ALA A 195 -22.60 -6.16 -7.23
C ALA A 195 -24.11 -5.91 -7.03
N ARG A 196 -24.57 -4.66 -7.07
CA ARG A 196 -25.99 -4.27 -6.89
C ARG A 196 -26.79 -4.27 -8.18
N ILE A 197 -26.17 -4.42 -9.33
CA ILE A 197 -26.83 -4.47 -10.63
C ILE A 197 -27.26 -5.94 -10.86
N ARG A 198 -28.56 -6.17 -10.94
CA ARG A 198 -29.16 -7.48 -11.25
C ARG A 198 -28.94 -7.88 -12.71
#